data_b8528ed3c6df2bb06546c2c83d07bfc8
#
_entry.id   b8528ed3c6df2bb06546c2c83d07bfc8
#
_cell.length_a   1.000
_cell.length_b   1.000
_cell.length_c   1.000
_cell.angle_alpha   90.00
_cell.angle_beta   90.00
_cell.angle_gamma   90.00
#
_symmetry.space_group_name_H-M   'P 1'
#
loop_
_entity.id
_entity.type
_entity.pdbx_description
1 polymer ?
#
loop_
_entity_poly.entity_id
_entity_poly.type
_entity_poly.pdbx_seq_one_letter_code
_entity_poly.pdbx_strand_id
1 'polypeptide(L)'
;VGRISTDRFGHQDLEHLLTIEAAVEGKSRTIEVEADLIAGEQVYLSPREMTLFRAWPKDRPKPEDPKFEGPELAIEWVELEGPIGLGKAYERFFGGMERVPERYLEQVKTGAKNLPDWSRWNPNEFLRTQNHLRFLLKEQDPQEVADRLIKEFLPMAIRRPPSGATLAFYLGRAETLLGKGVPLDEVLLKVYKEILCSAWFLFRIEKPGELDDYALASRLSYMLWNSMPDTELLALAKKGSLKDDKTLRSQSERMLKDWRARRFIQDFTSQWLNLSEIHEMKPDKLYSEYDEALAWSMPEETRLFFMEVLAKNLPVTEFIHSDWSFLNGRLAFHYGIPGIEGMNMRKVKLPANSHRGGLLTQASILKLTTNATYTSPIMRGAFVLDRLLGMPSSPPPPDVE
;
A
#
# COMPACT_ATOMS: atom_id res chain seq x y z
N VAL A 1 -8.06 -13.37 -2.03
CA VAL A 1 -7.11 -13.35 -0.90
C VAL A 1 -6.74 -11.91 -0.64
N GLY A 2 -6.79 -11.50 0.59
CA GLY A 2 -6.44 -10.15 1.00
C GLY A 2 -5.60 -10.13 2.27
N ARG A 3 -4.98 -8.98 2.51
CA ARG A 3 -4.26 -8.65 3.74
C ARG A 3 -5.02 -7.53 4.44
N ILE A 4 -5.28 -7.69 5.74
CA ILE A 4 -5.87 -6.65 6.57
C ILE A 4 -4.79 -6.13 7.49
N SER A 5 -4.49 -4.84 7.39
CA SER A 5 -3.76 -4.10 8.41
C SER A 5 -4.74 -3.27 9.22
N THR A 6 -4.57 -3.24 10.53
CA THR A 6 -5.37 -2.40 11.42
C THR A 6 -4.46 -1.31 11.98
N ASP A 7 -4.78 -0.04 11.74
CA ASP A 7 -4.05 1.06 12.33
C ASP A 7 -4.34 1.20 13.84
N ARG A 8 -3.58 2.08 14.52
CA ARG A 8 -3.75 2.32 15.98
C ARG A 8 -5.10 2.92 16.37
N PHE A 9 -5.91 3.35 15.40
CA PHE A 9 -7.25 3.91 15.60
C PHE A 9 -8.36 2.90 15.29
N GLY A 10 -7.99 1.65 14.91
CA GLY A 10 -8.94 0.59 14.59
C GLY A 10 -9.44 0.62 13.15
N HIS A 11 -8.91 1.50 12.29
CA HIS A 11 -9.23 1.46 10.87
C HIS A 11 -8.56 0.26 10.23
N GLN A 12 -9.32 -0.47 9.44
CA GLN A 12 -8.84 -1.64 8.70
C GLN A 12 -8.58 -1.27 7.25
N ASP A 13 -7.31 -1.32 6.86
CA ASP A 13 -6.92 -1.25 5.46
C ASP A 13 -6.89 -2.65 4.87
N LEU A 14 -7.69 -2.85 3.84
CA LEU A 14 -7.77 -4.09 3.10
C LEU A 14 -6.93 -4.01 1.85
N GLU A 15 -5.78 -4.66 1.84
CA GLU A 15 -4.98 -4.81 0.63
C GLU A 15 -5.38 -6.10 -0.09
N HIS A 16 -5.72 -5.96 -1.37
CA HIS A 16 -6.02 -7.08 -2.23
C HIS A 16 -4.71 -7.70 -2.76
N LEU A 17 -4.42 -8.93 -2.40
CA LEU A 17 -3.22 -9.65 -2.83
C LEU A 17 -3.44 -10.42 -4.13
N LEU A 18 -4.55 -11.15 -4.23
CA LEU A 18 -4.85 -12.00 -5.38
C LEU A 18 -6.34 -12.22 -5.54
N THR A 19 -6.84 -12.16 -6.77
CA THR A 19 -8.14 -12.70 -7.14
C THR A 19 -7.96 -14.12 -7.70
N ILE A 20 -8.67 -15.06 -7.15
CA ILE A 20 -8.70 -16.45 -7.60
C ILE A 20 -10.00 -16.62 -8.36
N GLU A 21 -9.90 -17.04 -9.64
CA GLU A 21 -11.09 -17.49 -10.34
C GLU A 21 -11.53 -18.84 -9.75
N ALA A 22 -12.83 -18.99 -9.56
CA ALA A 22 -13.42 -20.20 -9.00
C ALA A 22 -12.96 -21.46 -9.77
N ALA A 23 -12.69 -22.52 -9.03
CA ALA A 23 -12.44 -23.81 -9.64
C ALA A 23 -13.70 -24.31 -10.36
N VAL A 24 -13.52 -25.01 -11.47
CA VAL A 24 -14.62 -25.70 -12.12
C VAL A 24 -15.19 -26.73 -11.15
N GLU A 25 -16.50 -26.84 -11.10
CA GLU A 25 -17.24 -27.75 -10.23
C GLU A 25 -16.61 -29.15 -10.16
N GLY A 26 -16.34 -29.61 -8.94
CA GLY A 26 -15.79 -30.94 -8.67
C GLY A 26 -14.27 -31.11 -8.85
N LYS A 27 -13.50 -30.02 -9.03
CA LYS A 27 -12.03 -30.08 -9.07
C LYS A 27 -11.42 -29.19 -7.99
N SER A 28 -10.68 -29.79 -7.07
CA SER A 28 -9.85 -29.02 -6.13
C SER A 28 -8.65 -28.40 -6.85
N ARG A 29 -8.25 -27.20 -6.45
CA ARG A 29 -7.08 -26.49 -6.94
C ARG A 29 -6.29 -25.96 -5.75
N THR A 30 -5.03 -26.32 -5.67
CA THR A 30 -4.09 -25.70 -4.74
C THR A 30 -3.59 -24.37 -5.29
N ILE A 31 -3.58 -23.35 -4.47
CA ILE A 31 -3.12 -22.01 -4.82
C ILE A 31 -2.11 -21.58 -3.77
N GLU A 32 -0.92 -21.23 -4.23
CA GLU A 32 0.15 -20.70 -3.40
C GLU A 32 0.25 -19.19 -3.62
N VAL A 33 0.33 -18.44 -2.52
CA VAL A 33 0.50 -16.99 -2.52
C VAL A 33 1.62 -16.64 -1.57
N GLU A 34 2.66 -16.01 -2.08
CA GLU A 34 3.72 -15.43 -1.25
C GLU A 34 3.38 -13.97 -0.95
N ALA A 35 3.40 -13.60 0.33
CA ALA A 35 3.12 -12.23 0.76
C ALA A 35 4.00 -11.82 1.92
N ASP A 36 4.47 -10.58 1.90
CA ASP A 36 5.14 -9.94 3.03
C ASP A 36 4.10 -9.54 4.08
N LEU A 37 4.11 -10.17 5.23
CA LEU A 37 3.21 -9.84 6.35
C LEU A 37 3.99 -9.15 7.47
N ILE A 38 3.41 -8.08 8.00
CA ILE A 38 3.91 -7.39 9.19
C ILE A 38 3.20 -7.93 10.43
N ALA A 39 3.87 -7.90 11.58
CA ALA A 39 3.28 -8.36 12.84
C ALA A 39 1.95 -7.64 13.13
N GLY A 40 0.88 -8.41 13.33
CA GLY A 40 -0.48 -7.91 13.55
C GLY A 40 -1.36 -7.89 12.30
N GLU A 41 -0.81 -8.13 11.11
CA GLU A 41 -1.61 -8.31 9.90
C GLU A 41 -2.23 -9.70 9.84
N GLN A 42 -3.40 -9.77 9.22
CA GLN A 42 -4.14 -11.02 9.04
C GLN A 42 -4.37 -11.29 7.56
N VAL A 43 -4.12 -12.53 7.14
CA VAL A 43 -4.54 -13.02 5.83
C VAL A 43 -5.98 -13.49 5.94
N TYR A 44 -6.83 -13.04 5.04
CA TYR A 44 -8.18 -13.52 5.01
C TYR A 44 -8.63 -13.87 3.58
N LEU A 45 -9.51 -14.86 3.51
CA LEU A 45 -10.14 -15.32 2.29
C LEU A 45 -11.57 -14.78 2.28
N SER A 46 -11.90 -13.96 1.28
CA SER A 46 -13.26 -13.46 1.09
C SER A 46 -13.83 -13.98 -0.21
N PRO A 47 -14.92 -14.71 -0.18
CA PRO A 47 -15.69 -15.04 -1.37
C PRO A 47 -16.46 -13.80 -1.83
N ARG A 48 -15.79 -12.88 -2.53
CA ARG A 48 -16.39 -11.60 -2.94
C ARG A 48 -17.69 -11.74 -3.73
N GLU A 49 -17.80 -12.78 -4.51
CA GLU A 49 -19.03 -13.07 -5.27
C GLU A 49 -20.20 -13.54 -4.37
N MET A 50 -19.91 -14.11 -3.21
CA MET A 50 -20.95 -14.52 -2.25
C MET A 50 -21.51 -13.35 -1.44
N THR A 51 -20.81 -12.21 -1.36
CA THR A 51 -21.34 -11.00 -0.69
C THR A 51 -22.44 -10.29 -1.48
N LEU A 52 -22.64 -10.65 -2.74
CA LEU A 52 -23.72 -10.12 -3.58
C LEU A 52 -25.15 -10.46 -3.06
N PHE A 53 -25.25 -11.36 -2.11
CA PHE A 53 -26.55 -11.86 -1.59
C PHE A 53 -26.92 -11.33 -0.20
N ARG A 54 -26.53 -10.10 0.15
CA ARG A 54 -27.01 -9.47 1.41
C ARG A 54 -28.53 -9.29 1.43
N ALA A 55 -29.18 -9.21 0.27
CA ALA A 55 -30.62 -9.31 0.10
C ALA A 55 -30.94 -10.66 -0.52
N TRP A 56 -30.96 -11.72 0.30
CA TRP A 56 -31.42 -13.02 -0.14
C TRP A 56 -32.84 -12.90 -0.65
N PRO A 57 -33.15 -13.23 -1.90
CA PRO A 57 -34.49 -13.18 -2.41
C PRO A 57 -35.41 -14.03 -1.51
N LYS A 58 -36.58 -13.50 -1.13
CA LYS A 58 -37.51 -14.18 -0.22
C LYS A 58 -37.93 -15.57 -0.69
N ASP A 59 -37.81 -15.81 -1.98
CA ASP A 59 -38.28 -17.01 -2.68
C ASP A 59 -37.13 -18.01 -2.95
N ARG A 60 -35.90 -17.75 -2.55
CA ARG A 60 -34.77 -18.70 -2.69
C ARG A 60 -34.52 -19.46 -1.39
N PRO A 61 -34.15 -20.75 -1.47
CA PRO A 61 -33.71 -21.53 -0.33
C PRO A 61 -32.57 -20.83 0.40
N LYS A 62 -32.57 -20.82 1.72
CA LYS A 62 -31.49 -20.29 2.54
C LYS A 62 -30.33 -21.30 2.62
N PRO A 63 -29.10 -20.89 2.98
CA PRO A 63 -27.97 -21.79 3.12
C PRO A 63 -28.20 -22.98 4.07
N GLU A 64 -29.09 -22.82 5.06
CA GLU A 64 -29.47 -23.90 5.97
C GLU A 64 -30.53 -24.87 5.40
N ASP A 65 -31.10 -24.54 4.23
CA ASP A 65 -32.09 -25.41 3.57
C ASP A 65 -31.39 -26.51 2.79
N PRO A 66 -31.74 -27.80 2.95
CA PRO A 66 -31.16 -28.90 2.15
C PRO A 66 -31.37 -28.78 0.65
N LYS A 67 -32.26 -27.88 0.19
CA LYS A 67 -32.49 -27.58 -1.23
C LYS A 67 -31.69 -26.36 -1.73
N PHE A 68 -30.73 -25.87 -0.94
CA PHE A 68 -29.89 -24.75 -1.35
C PHE A 68 -28.94 -25.21 -2.48
N GLU A 69 -29.17 -24.68 -3.67
CA GLU A 69 -28.31 -24.87 -4.85
C GLU A 69 -27.56 -23.55 -5.16
N GLY A 70 -27.05 -22.88 -4.15
CA GLY A 70 -26.26 -21.66 -4.31
C GLY A 70 -24.79 -21.95 -4.56
N PRO A 71 -24.00 -20.95 -4.96
CA PRO A 71 -22.56 -21.11 -5.09
C PRO A 71 -21.94 -21.44 -3.73
N GLU A 72 -21.25 -22.55 -3.65
CA GLU A 72 -20.50 -22.95 -2.47
C GLU A 72 -19.01 -22.80 -2.73
N LEU A 73 -18.29 -22.26 -1.73
CA LEU A 73 -16.83 -22.31 -1.69
C LEU A 73 -16.42 -23.29 -0.59
N ALA A 74 -15.97 -24.46 -0.99
CA ALA A 74 -15.37 -25.42 -0.08
C ALA A 74 -13.86 -25.18 -0.03
N ILE A 75 -13.34 -24.91 1.17
CA ILE A 75 -11.90 -24.83 1.44
C ILE A 75 -11.53 -26.12 2.17
N GLU A 76 -10.79 -27.00 1.51
CA GLU A 76 -10.39 -28.27 2.09
C GLU A 76 -9.33 -28.10 3.18
N TRP A 77 -8.37 -27.22 2.94
CA TRP A 77 -7.32 -26.88 3.91
C TRP A 77 -6.67 -25.52 3.56
N VAL A 78 -6.11 -24.90 4.58
CA VAL A 78 -5.27 -23.72 4.46
C VAL A 78 -3.99 -23.98 5.24
N GLU A 79 -2.85 -23.84 4.60
CA GLU A 79 -1.54 -23.96 5.21
C GLU A 79 -0.83 -22.62 5.11
N LEU A 80 -0.26 -22.19 6.24
CA LEU A 80 0.56 -20.99 6.31
C LEU A 80 1.99 -21.44 6.62
N GLU A 81 2.85 -21.33 5.63
CA GLU A 81 4.28 -21.58 5.78
C GLU A 81 5.00 -20.24 5.93
N GLY A 82 5.71 -20.04 7.02
CA GLY A 82 6.47 -18.82 7.23
C GLY A 82 7.11 -18.71 8.61
N PRO A 83 8.01 -17.74 8.75
CA PRO A 83 8.55 -16.86 7.69
C PRO A 83 9.48 -17.62 6.74
N ILE A 84 9.27 -17.44 5.44
CA ILE A 84 10.13 -17.99 4.39
C ILE A 84 11.36 -17.08 4.28
N GLY A 85 12.41 -17.39 5.03
CA GLY A 85 13.62 -16.58 5.13
C GLY A 85 13.45 -15.36 6.06
N LEU A 86 14.52 -14.57 6.18
CA LEU A 86 14.55 -13.40 7.07
C LEU A 86 14.01 -12.12 6.41
N GLY A 87 13.59 -12.21 5.15
CA GLY A 87 13.05 -11.11 4.36
C GLY A 87 14.08 -10.05 3.95
N LYS A 88 13.79 -9.32 2.88
CA LYS A 88 14.66 -8.24 2.33
C LYS A 88 14.93 -7.12 3.34
N ALA A 89 14.01 -6.87 4.25
CA ALA A 89 14.21 -5.87 5.31
C ALA A 89 15.33 -6.30 6.28
N TYR A 90 15.34 -7.57 6.67
CA TYR A 90 16.39 -8.09 7.54
C TYR A 90 17.77 -8.04 6.88
N GLU A 91 17.87 -8.42 5.61
CA GLU A 91 19.10 -8.30 4.85
C GLU A 91 19.61 -6.85 4.83
N ARG A 92 18.70 -5.91 4.60
CA ARG A 92 19.05 -4.47 4.54
C ARG A 92 19.47 -3.90 5.90
N PHE A 93 18.78 -4.26 6.99
CA PHE A 93 19.06 -3.70 8.31
C PHE A 93 20.18 -4.41 9.06
N PHE A 94 20.37 -5.69 8.80
CA PHE A 94 21.31 -6.53 9.53
C PHE A 94 22.31 -7.26 8.62
N GLY A 95 22.38 -6.90 7.32
CA GLY A 95 23.35 -7.47 6.39
C GLY A 95 23.21 -8.97 6.17
N GLY A 96 22.02 -9.54 6.41
CA GLY A 96 21.79 -10.97 6.27
C GLY A 96 22.51 -11.84 7.31
N MET A 97 23.02 -11.26 8.39
CA MET A 97 23.78 -11.98 9.41
C MET A 97 22.96 -13.07 10.09
N GLU A 98 23.60 -14.19 10.39
CA GLU A 98 22.98 -15.29 11.12
C GLU A 98 22.53 -14.84 12.52
N ARG A 99 21.30 -15.19 12.90
CA ARG A 99 20.77 -14.97 14.24
C ARG A 99 20.99 -16.22 15.08
N VAL A 100 21.61 -16.05 16.23
CA VAL A 100 21.90 -17.13 17.16
C VAL A 100 21.20 -16.88 18.48
N PRO A 101 20.47 -17.87 19.05
CA PRO A 101 19.92 -17.71 20.39
C PRO A 101 21.06 -17.46 21.41
N GLU A 102 20.90 -16.45 22.25
CA GLU A 102 21.94 -15.99 23.18
C GLU A 102 22.55 -17.15 23.98
N ARG A 103 21.72 -18.09 24.44
CA ARG A 103 22.16 -19.27 25.22
C ARG A 103 23.10 -20.20 24.45
N TYR A 104 23.16 -20.14 23.13
CA TYR A 104 24.03 -20.96 22.29
C TYR A 104 25.19 -20.18 21.68
N LEU A 105 25.29 -18.86 21.93
CA LEU A 105 26.26 -17.99 21.28
C LEU A 105 27.72 -18.47 21.52
N GLU A 106 28.06 -18.82 22.75
CA GLU A 106 29.42 -19.31 23.08
C GLU A 106 29.70 -20.68 22.43
N GLN A 107 28.72 -21.55 22.36
CA GLN A 107 28.83 -22.84 21.70
C GLN A 107 29.04 -22.67 20.19
N VAL A 108 28.35 -21.70 19.58
CA VAL A 108 28.54 -21.36 18.15
C VAL A 108 29.95 -20.79 17.92
N LYS A 109 30.41 -19.87 18.77
CA LYS A 109 31.77 -19.29 18.68
C LYS A 109 32.86 -20.33 18.78
N THR A 110 32.66 -21.35 19.65
CA THR A 110 33.62 -22.46 19.86
C THR A 110 33.51 -23.56 18.80
N GLY A 111 32.58 -23.45 17.84
CA GLY A 111 32.44 -24.40 16.73
C GLY A 111 31.78 -25.72 17.12
N ALA A 112 30.88 -25.74 18.09
CA ALA A 112 30.14 -26.93 18.51
C ALA A 112 29.31 -27.52 17.36
N LYS A 113 29.39 -28.84 17.14
CA LYS A 113 28.80 -29.52 15.98
C LYS A 113 27.35 -29.99 16.18
N ASN A 114 26.84 -30.04 17.38
CA ASN A 114 25.52 -30.59 17.72
C ASN A 114 24.60 -29.50 18.28
N LEU A 115 24.37 -28.45 17.51
CA LEU A 115 23.45 -27.38 17.88
C LEU A 115 22.04 -27.66 17.31
N PRO A 116 20.99 -27.27 18.03
CA PRO A 116 19.62 -27.35 17.49
C PRO A 116 19.47 -26.53 16.24
N ASP A 117 18.61 -26.95 15.31
CA ASP A 117 18.19 -26.13 14.19
C ASP A 117 17.12 -25.12 14.66
N TRP A 118 17.56 -23.89 14.96
CA TRP A 118 16.68 -22.80 15.37
C TRP A 118 16.06 -22.02 14.20
N SER A 119 16.39 -22.36 12.96
CA SER A 119 15.79 -21.71 11.77
C SER A 119 14.28 -21.95 11.70
N ARG A 120 13.81 -23.05 12.28
CA ARG A 120 12.40 -23.46 12.34
C ARG A 120 11.69 -23.06 13.64
N TRP A 121 12.35 -22.38 14.55
CA TRP A 121 11.72 -21.98 15.79
C TRP A 121 10.69 -20.89 15.58
N ASN A 122 9.43 -21.18 15.93
CA ASN A 122 8.32 -20.23 15.80
C ASN A 122 8.51 -19.05 16.76
N PRO A 123 8.64 -17.81 16.25
CA PRO A 123 8.76 -16.63 17.11
C PRO A 123 7.59 -16.46 18.08
N ASN A 124 6.39 -16.93 17.73
CA ASN A 124 5.19 -16.81 18.56
C ASN A 124 5.16 -17.82 19.72
N GLU A 125 5.87 -18.94 19.64
CA GLU A 125 6.05 -19.84 20.78
C GLU A 125 6.84 -19.18 21.91
N PHE A 126 7.70 -18.22 21.57
CA PHE A 126 8.49 -17.44 22.51
C PHE A 126 7.68 -16.47 23.35
N LEU A 127 6.60 -15.92 22.81
CA LEU A 127 5.71 -15.02 23.55
C LEU A 127 4.84 -15.75 24.57
N ARG A 128 4.63 -17.04 24.40
CA ARG A 128 3.83 -17.88 25.34
C ARG A 128 4.64 -18.46 26.48
N THR A 129 5.89 -18.77 26.24
CA THR A 129 6.81 -19.25 27.31
C THR A 129 7.60 -18.03 27.77
N GLN A 130 7.53 -17.64 29.03
CA GLN A 130 8.25 -16.51 29.64
C GLN A 130 9.79 -16.57 29.53
N ASN A 131 10.32 -17.51 28.77
CA ASN A 131 11.72 -17.61 28.40
C ASN A 131 11.96 -16.74 27.15
N HIS A 132 12.30 -15.49 27.37
CA HIS A 132 12.79 -14.59 26.36
C HIS A 132 14.06 -15.15 25.72
N LEU A 133 13.93 -15.98 24.69
CA LEU A 133 15.07 -16.38 23.87
C LEU A 133 15.48 -15.16 23.05
N ARG A 134 16.48 -14.49 23.56
CA ARG A 134 17.13 -13.42 22.83
C ARG A 134 17.97 -14.02 21.71
N PHE A 135 17.81 -13.50 20.52
CA PHE A 135 18.67 -13.82 19.39
C PHE A 135 19.69 -12.69 19.21
N LEU A 136 20.94 -13.06 19.10
CA LEU A 136 22.03 -12.15 18.83
C LEU A 136 22.56 -12.38 17.41
N LEU A 137 23.10 -11.33 16.80
CA LEU A 137 23.77 -11.46 15.52
C LEU A 137 25.14 -12.12 15.73
N LYS A 138 25.44 -13.13 14.91
CA LYS A 138 26.75 -13.77 14.91
C LYS A 138 27.74 -12.88 14.18
N GLU A 139 28.69 -12.33 14.89
CA GLU A 139 29.65 -11.38 14.35
C GLU A 139 31.05 -11.57 14.97
N GLN A 140 32.10 -11.33 14.15
CA GLN A 140 33.50 -11.39 14.60
C GLN A 140 33.99 -10.01 15.06
N ASP A 141 33.61 -8.94 14.34
CA ASP A 141 33.92 -7.55 14.69
C ASP A 141 32.62 -6.71 14.67
N PRO A 142 31.96 -6.56 15.82
CA PRO A 142 30.74 -5.79 15.92
C PRO A 142 30.88 -4.32 15.48
N GLN A 143 32.07 -3.70 15.71
CA GLN A 143 32.29 -2.30 15.36
C GLN A 143 32.38 -2.13 13.84
N GLU A 144 33.15 -2.97 13.16
CA GLU A 144 33.29 -2.91 11.70
C GLU A 144 31.93 -3.09 11.02
N VAL A 145 31.14 -4.03 11.50
CA VAL A 145 29.79 -4.27 10.96
C VAL A 145 28.84 -3.12 11.23
N ALA A 146 28.83 -2.58 12.44
CA ALA A 146 28.02 -1.41 12.77
C ALA A 146 28.39 -0.22 11.85
N ASP A 147 29.68 0.03 11.69
CA ASP A 147 30.19 1.09 10.84
C ASP A 147 29.74 0.94 9.39
N ARG A 148 29.89 -0.26 8.83
CA ARG A 148 29.45 -0.56 7.46
C ARG A 148 27.97 -0.34 7.27
N LEU A 149 27.14 -0.95 8.12
CA LEU A 149 25.67 -0.89 8.02
C LEU A 149 25.13 0.53 8.23
N ILE A 150 25.71 1.31 9.15
CA ILE A 150 25.34 2.71 9.37
C ILE A 150 25.74 3.56 8.15
N LYS A 151 26.92 3.36 7.57
CA LYS A 151 27.37 4.06 6.36
C LYS A 151 26.49 3.76 5.14
N GLU A 152 25.91 2.57 5.07
CA GLU A 152 24.96 2.18 4.03
C GLU A 152 23.56 2.76 4.30
N PHE A 153 23.07 2.68 5.53
CA PHE A 153 21.71 3.09 5.89
C PHE A 153 21.50 4.61 5.93
N LEU A 154 22.44 5.35 6.55
CA LEU A 154 22.29 6.78 6.80
C LEU A 154 22.04 7.61 5.53
N PRO A 155 22.83 7.47 4.43
CA PRO A 155 22.60 8.23 3.21
C PRO A 155 21.24 7.95 2.57
N MET A 156 20.75 6.72 2.68
CA MET A 156 19.44 6.34 2.18
C MET A 156 18.32 6.96 3.02
N ALA A 157 18.42 6.89 4.35
CA ALA A 157 17.43 7.45 5.25
C ALA A 157 17.28 8.97 5.07
N ILE A 158 18.39 9.71 4.99
CA ILE A 158 18.37 11.17 4.79
C ILE A 158 18.30 11.60 3.33
N ARG A 159 18.31 10.65 2.38
CA ARG A 159 18.15 10.84 0.93
C ARG A 159 19.24 11.71 0.27
N ARG A 160 20.42 11.76 0.90
CA ARG A 160 21.61 12.49 0.45
C ARG A 160 22.86 12.02 1.19
N PRO A 161 24.07 12.32 0.71
CA PRO A 161 25.27 12.10 1.48
C PRO A 161 25.23 12.85 2.81
N PRO A 162 25.52 12.20 3.95
CA PRO A 162 25.63 12.88 5.23
C PRO A 162 26.86 13.80 5.26
N SER A 163 26.83 14.85 6.09
CA SER A 163 28.04 15.59 6.41
C SER A 163 29.02 14.71 7.21
N GLY A 164 30.31 15.02 7.16
CA GLY A 164 31.30 14.30 7.95
C GLY A 164 30.96 14.30 9.45
N ALA A 165 30.48 15.42 9.97
CA ALA A 165 30.06 15.55 11.36
C ALA A 165 28.83 14.67 11.68
N THR A 166 27.83 14.64 10.79
CA THR A 166 26.63 13.78 10.96
C THR A 166 27.00 12.30 10.96
N LEU A 167 27.86 11.87 10.03
CA LEU A 167 28.32 10.50 9.97
C LEU A 167 29.12 10.13 11.24
N ALA A 168 30.09 10.95 11.62
CA ALA A 168 30.89 10.73 12.81
C ALA A 168 30.04 10.64 14.09
N PHE A 169 28.98 11.43 14.21
CA PHE A 169 28.06 11.38 15.33
C PHE A 169 27.43 9.99 15.47
N TYR A 170 26.85 9.43 14.40
CA TYR A 170 26.19 8.13 14.49
C TYR A 170 27.16 6.96 14.64
N LEU A 171 28.37 7.04 14.03
CA LEU A 171 29.42 6.04 14.23
C LEU A 171 29.93 6.04 15.69
N GLY A 172 30.20 7.22 16.26
CA GLY A 172 30.60 7.36 17.66
C GLY A 172 29.50 6.94 18.65
N ARG A 173 28.23 7.07 18.23
CA ARG A 173 27.10 6.59 19.03
C ARG A 173 27.10 5.05 19.09
N ALA A 174 27.34 4.38 17.95
CA ALA A 174 27.47 2.93 17.91
C ALA A 174 28.67 2.43 18.74
N GLU A 175 29.83 3.05 18.57
CA GLU A 175 31.05 2.76 19.34
C GLU A 175 30.82 2.86 20.84
N THR A 176 30.18 3.96 21.29
CA THR A 176 29.86 4.17 22.71
C THR A 176 28.95 3.07 23.27
N LEU A 177 27.98 2.61 22.49
CA LEU A 177 27.04 1.57 22.92
C LEU A 177 27.72 0.19 22.95
N LEU A 178 28.51 -0.15 21.94
CA LEU A 178 29.30 -1.38 21.90
C LEU A 178 30.31 -1.43 23.06
N GLY A 179 30.99 -0.32 23.35
CA GLY A 179 31.93 -0.20 24.49
C GLY A 179 31.27 -0.38 25.86
N LYS A 180 29.95 -0.20 25.97
CA LYS A 180 29.13 -0.52 27.15
C LYS A 180 28.64 -1.96 27.18
N GLY A 181 29.03 -2.81 26.23
CA GLY A 181 28.62 -4.19 26.13
C GLY A 181 27.19 -4.39 25.58
N VAL A 182 26.61 -3.36 24.95
CA VAL A 182 25.29 -3.51 24.29
C VAL A 182 25.46 -4.38 23.05
N PRO A 183 24.66 -5.44 22.87
CA PRO A 183 24.75 -6.30 21.70
C PRO A 183 24.51 -5.57 20.39
N LEU A 184 25.15 -6.03 19.31
CA LEU A 184 25.17 -5.37 17.99
C LEU A 184 23.77 -5.12 17.43
N ASP A 185 22.85 -6.09 17.54
CA ASP A 185 21.47 -5.94 17.07
C ASP A 185 20.74 -4.79 17.77
N GLU A 186 20.91 -4.65 19.09
CA GLU A 186 20.35 -3.52 19.84
C GLU A 186 21.02 -2.20 19.51
N VAL A 187 22.33 -2.21 19.30
CA VAL A 187 23.09 -1.01 18.88
C VAL A 187 22.54 -0.51 17.55
N LEU A 188 22.43 -1.39 16.55
CA LEU A 188 21.90 -1.04 15.23
C LEU A 188 20.47 -0.51 15.33
N LEU A 189 19.59 -1.20 16.06
CA LEU A 189 18.20 -0.74 16.24
C LEU A 189 18.10 0.62 16.93
N LYS A 190 18.95 0.88 17.93
CA LYS A 190 18.98 2.18 18.63
C LYS A 190 19.46 3.29 17.68
N VAL A 191 20.55 3.06 16.96
CA VAL A 191 21.12 4.04 16.01
C VAL A 191 20.14 4.29 14.86
N TYR A 192 19.52 3.25 14.28
CA TYR A 192 18.51 3.42 13.23
C TYR A 192 17.30 4.21 13.71
N LYS A 193 16.81 3.94 14.93
CA LYS A 193 15.73 4.74 15.53
C LYS A 193 16.14 6.21 15.71
N GLU A 194 17.35 6.48 16.19
CA GLU A 194 17.87 7.84 16.32
C GLU A 194 17.94 8.54 14.95
N ILE A 195 18.40 7.85 13.87
CA ILE A 195 18.39 8.37 12.51
C ILE A 195 16.97 8.65 12.02
N LEU A 196 16.04 7.71 12.19
CA LEU A 196 14.65 7.84 11.75
C LEU A 196 13.85 8.87 12.56
N CYS A 197 14.26 9.20 13.78
CA CYS A 197 13.70 10.28 14.58
C CYS A 197 14.40 11.63 14.35
N SER A 198 15.44 11.67 13.52
CA SER A 198 16.17 12.92 13.26
C SER A 198 15.39 13.87 12.36
N ALA A 199 15.66 15.18 12.52
CA ALA A 199 15.08 16.19 11.64
C ALA A 199 15.41 15.96 10.15
N TRP A 200 16.57 15.39 9.85
CA TRP A 200 17.01 15.05 8.48
C TRP A 200 16.15 13.99 7.82
N PHE A 201 15.61 13.06 8.59
CA PHE A 201 14.68 12.05 8.08
C PHE A 201 13.25 12.57 8.04
N LEU A 202 12.77 13.15 9.15
CA LEU A 202 11.37 13.57 9.32
C LEU A 202 10.98 14.74 8.43
N PHE A 203 11.92 15.66 8.20
CA PHE A 203 11.66 16.86 7.41
C PHE A 203 12.53 16.87 6.13
N ARG A 204 12.02 17.53 5.11
CA ARG A 204 12.80 17.88 3.94
C ARG A 204 13.45 19.23 4.19
N ILE A 205 14.71 19.19 4.69
CA ILE A 205 15.46 20.41 4.97
C ILE A 205 16.15 20.84 3.67
N GLU A 206 15.65 21.89 3.06
CA GLU A 206 16.15 22.45 1.82
C GLU A 206 16.64 23.87 2.04
N LYS A 207 17.64 24.28 1.27
CA LYS A 207 18.11 25.67 1.29
C LYS A 207 17.13 26.56 0.52
N PRO A 208 16.90 27.80 0.94
CA PRO A 208 16.14 28.76 0.15
C PRO A 208 16.76 28.95 -1.25
N GLY A 209 15.93 29.13 -2.27
CA GLY A 209 16.36 29.34 -3.63
C GLY A 209 16.17 28.08 -4.50
N GLU A 210 17.08 27.88 -5.46
CA GLU A 210 17.03 26.72 -6.34
C GLU A 210 17.30 25.41 -5.61
N LEU A 211 16.52 24.39 -5.94
CA LEU A 211 16.69 23.06 -5.40
C LEU A 211 18.00 22.43 -5.89
N ASP A 212 18.70 21.76 -5.00
CA ASP A 212 19.78 20.87 -5.41
C ASP A 212 19.22 19.56 -5.98
N ASP A 213 20.07 18.79 -6.67
CA ASP A 213 19.67 17.55 -7.32
C ASP A 213 19.12 16.50 -6.34
N TYR A 214 19.60 16.45 -5.10
CA TYR A 214 19.07 15.53 -4.08
C TYR A 214 17.68 15.96 -3.61
N ALA A 215 17.42 17.26 -3.53
CA ALA A 215 16.10 17.79 -3.24
C ALA A 215 15.13 17.49 -4.39
N LEU A 216 15.56 17.67 -5.65
CA LEU A 216 14.78 17.29 -6.83
C LEU A 216 14.46 15.79 -6.85
N ALA A 217 15.47 14.93 -6.63
CA ALA A 217 15.26 13.48 -6.52
C ALA A 217 14.22 13.13 -5.45
N SER A 218 14.34 13.74 -4.27
CA SER A 218 13.40 13.51 -3.17
C SER A 218 12.00 13.98 -3.50
N ARG A 219 11.83 15.20 -4.04
CA ARG A 219 10.51 15.71 -4.40
C ARG A 219 9.84 14.86 -5.47
N LEU A 220 10.59 14.49 -6.52
CA LEU A 220 10.08 13.65 -7.60
C LEU A 220 9.64 12.28 -7.10
N SER A 221 10.45 11.62 -6.26
CA SER A 221 10.14 10.29 -5.76
C SER A 221 8.97 10.28 -4.77
N TYR A 222 8.89 11.25 -3.88
CA TYR A 222 7.73 11.35 -2.98
C TYR A 222 6.45 11.74 -3.72
N MET A 223 6.53 12.57 -4.76
CA MET A 223 5.38 12.90 -5.60
C MET A 223 4.86 11.66 -6.34
N LEU A 224 5.73 10.92 -7.02
CA LEU A 224 5.31 9.85 -7.93
C LEU A 224 5.22 8.47 -7.29
N TRP A 225 5.92 8.23 -6.18
CA TRP A 225 5.97 6.91 -5.54
C TRP A 225 5.57 6.92 -4.06
N ASN A 226 5.35 8.10 -3.48
CA ASN A 226 5.16 8.26 -2.03
C ASN A 226 6.24 7.50 -1.23
N SER A 227 7.47 7.55 -1.72
CA SER A 227 8.61 6.81 -1.18
C SER A 227 9.92 7.55 -1.46
N MET A 228 11.00 7.08 -0.81
CA MET A 228 12.35 7.61 -1.00
C MET A 228 12.86 7.38 -2.43
N PRO A 229 13.83 8.21 -2.91
CA PRO A 229 14.49 7.99 -4.19
C PRO A 229 15.15 6.62 -4.29
N ASP A 230 15.10 6.02 -5.48
CA ASP A 230 15.85 4.82 -5.78
C ASP A 230 17.33 5.11 -6.05
N THR A 231 18.11 4.04 -6.22
CA THR A 231 19.54 4.13 -6.47
C THR A 231 19.88 4.87 -7.76
N GLU A 232 19.02 4.77 -8.79
CA GLU A 232 19.20 5.46 -10.06
C GLU A 232 19.03 6.97 -9.90
N LEU A 233 17.96 7.42 -9.24
CA LEU A 233 17.76 8.84 -8.95
C LEU A 233 18.87 9.42 -8.08
N LEU A 234 19.31 8.69 -7.04
CA LEU A 234 20.42 9.15 -6.19
C LEU A 234 21.73 9.20 -6.94
N ALA A 235 21.98 8.29 -7.89
CA ALA A 235 23.17 8.32 -8.74
C ALA A 235 23.16 9.53 -9.69
N LEU A 236 22.00 9.87 -10.26
CA LEU A 236 21.85 11.08 -11.10
C LEU A 236 21.98 12.35 -10.26
N ALA A 237 21.44 12.38 -9.05
CA ALA A 237 21.62 13.49 -8.13
C ALA A 237 23.09 13.69 -7.75
N LYS A 238 23.82 12.60 -7.50
CA LYS A 238 25.27 12.64 -7.24
C LYS A 238 26.07 13.23 -8.41
N LYS A 239 25.62 12.99 -9.65
CA LYS A 239 26.25 13.54 -10.87
C LYS A 239 25.86 14.99 -11.15
N GLY A 240 24.87 15.56 -10.46
CA GLY A 240 24.35 16.90 -10.71
C GLY A 240 23.58 17.00 -12.03
N SER A 241 22.94 15.93 -12.50
CA SER A 241 22.32 15.86 -13.83
C SER A 241 20.79 15.92 -13.81
N LEU A 242 20.15 15.99 -12.63
CA LEU A 242 18.68 16.05 -12.54
C LEU A 242 18.10 17.42 -12.90
N LYS A 243 18.92 18.48 -12.91
CA LYS A 243 18.50 19.82 -13.38
C LYS A 243 18.39 19.92 -14.89
N ASP A 244 18.93 18.97 -15.64
CA ASP A 244 18.74 18.90 -17.08
C ASP A 244 17.30 18.45 -17.40
N ASP A 245 16.57 19.25 -18.18
CA ASP A 245 15.14 19.00 -18.52
C ASP A 245 14.91 17.64 -19.18
N LYS A 246 15.84 17.19 -20.03
CA LYS A 246 15.72 15.88 -20.70
C LYS A 246 15.85 14.74 -19.70
N THR A 247 16.83 14.84 -18.79
CA THR A 247 17.05 13.86 -17.73
C THR A 247 15.86 13.82 -16.78
N LEU A 248 15.38 14.98 -16.35
CA LEU A 248 14.22 15.07 -15.44
C LEU A 248 12.97 14.47 -16.08
N ARG A 249 12.70 14.80 -17.35
CA ARG A 249 11.57 14.23 -18.11
C ARG A 249 11.69 12.70 -18.25
N SER A 250 12.86 12.21 -18.64
CA SER A 250 13.11 10.77 -18.80
C SER A 250 12.88 10.02 -17.49
N GLN A 251 13.35 10.57 -16.36
CA GLN A 251 13.14 9.95 -15.05
C GLN A 251 11.66 10.00 -14.63
N SER A 252 10.95 11.09 -14.88
CA SER A 252 9.52 11.20 -14.62
C SER A 252 8.72 10.15 -15.41
N GLU A 253 9.04 9.98 -16.70
CA GLU A 253 8.40 8.96 -17.55
C GLU A 253 8.71 7.53 -17.09
N ARG A 254 9.96 7.25 -16.69
CA ARG A 254 10.36 5.97 -16.09
C ARG A 254 9.55 5.68 -14.84
N MET A 255 9.47 6.66 -13.96
CA MET A 255 8.80 6.52 -12.66
C MET A 255 7.29 6.35 -12.79
N LEU A 256 6.66 7.01 -13.74
CA LEU A 256 5.23 6.84 -14.03
C LEU A 256 4.89 5.44 -14.58
N LYS A 257 5.84 4.78 -15.25
CA LYS A 257 5.68 3.39 -15.74
C LYS A 257 5.95 2.33 -14.66
N ASP A 258 6.56 2.71 -13.55
CA ASP A 258 6.84 1.81 -12.43
C ASP A 258 5.55 1.50 -11.64
N TRP A 259 5.43 0.28 -11.12
CA TRP A 259 4.27 -0.14 -10.32
C TRP A 259 4.01 0.76 -9.10
N ARG A 260 5.05 1.38 -8.54
CA ARG A 260 4.96 2.33 -7.40
C ARG A 260 4.17 3.58 -7.74
N ALA A 261 4.02 3.94 -9.02
CA ALA A 261 3.20 5.07 -9.45
C ALA A 261 1.71 4.91 -9.10
N ARG A 262 1.26 3.68 -8.79
CA ARG A 262 -0.09 3.46 -8.23
C ARG A 262 -0.35 4.27 -6.97
N ARG A 263 0.67 4.52 -6.16
CA ARG A 263 0.55 5.35 -4.95
C ARG A 263 0.22 6.80 -5.29
N PHE A 264 0.89 7.36 -6.30
CA PHE A 264 0.53 8.69 -6.81
C PHE A 264 -0.92 8.73 -7.27
N ILE A 265 -1.35 7.75 -8.08
CA ILE A 265 -2.71 7.70 -8.61
C ILE A 265 -3.72 7.62 -7.46
N GLN A 266 -3.47 6.76 -6.49
CA GLN A 266 -4.32 6.59 -5.32
C GLN A 266 -4.41 7.88 -4.49
N ASP A 267 -3.28 8.48 -4.15
CA ASP A 267 -3.22 9.67 -3.30
C ASP A 267 -3.77 10.89 -4.03
N PHE A 268 -3.39 11.08 -5.30
CA PHE A 268 -3.85 12.20 -6.09
C PHE A 268 -5.36 12.17 -6.33
N THR A 269 -5.90 11.02 -6.79
CA THR A 269 -7.34 10.91 -7.03
C THR A 269 -8.15 10.97 -5.74
N SER A 270 -7.61 10.43 -4.63
CA SER A 270 -8.25 10.52 -3.32
C SER A 270 -8.37 11.96 -2.82
N GLN A 271 -7.32 12.76 -2.99
CA GLN A 271 -7.31 14.16 -2.56
C GLN A 271 -8.07 15.06 -3.56
N TRP A 272 -7.83 14.87 -4.86
CA TRP A 272 -8.49 15.68 -5.89
C TRP A 272 -10.01 15.49 -5.89
N LEU A 273 -10.47 14.25 -5.83
CA LEU A 273 -11.88 13.89 -5.98
C LEU A 273 -12.57 13.50 -4.66
N ASN A 274 -11.89 13.66 -3.51
CA ASN A 274 -12.37 13.26 -2.18
C ASN A 274 -12.76 11.79 -2.08
N LEU A 275 -12.09 10.89 -2.85
CA LEU A 275 -12.45 9.47 -2.84
C LEU A 275 -12.27 8.78 -1.49
N SER A 276 -11.46 9.34 -0.58
CA SER A 276 -11.32 8.84 0.80
C SER A 276 -12.64 8.91 1.59
N GLU A 277 -13.48 9.89 1.31
CA GLU A 277 -14.75 10.11 2.01
C GLU A 277 -15.88 9.14 1.56
N ILE A 278 -15.62 8.33 0.52
CA ILE A 278 -16.65 7.46 -0.06
C ILE A 278 -17.23 6.45 0.95
N HIS A 279 -16.45 6.07 1.96
CA HIS A 279 -16.85 5.12 2.99
C HIS A 279 -17.54 5.76 4.21
N GLU A 280 -17.38 7.08 4.38
CA GLU A 280 -17.95 7.80 5.52
C GLU A 280 -19.46 7.90 5.44
N MET A 281 -19.99 8.12 4.24
CA MET A 281 -21.42 8.20 4.01
C MET A 281 -21.97 6.84 3.63
N LYS A 282 -22.76 6.24 4.53
CA LYS A 282 -23.51 5.01 4.22
C LYS A 282 -24.84 5.39 3.57
N PRO A 283 -25.16 4.85 2.37
CA PRO A 283 -26.49 5.03 1.77
C PRO A 283 -27.59 4.54 2.70
N ASP A 284 -28.76 5.15 2.57
CA ASP A 284 -29.95 4.76 3.31
C ASP A 284 -30.30 3.27 3.08
N LYS A 285 -30.98 2.67 4.06
CA LYS A 285 -31.44 1.27 3.97
C LYS A 285 -32.38 1.00 2.78
N LEU A 286 -32.93 2.04 2.17
CA LEU A 286 -33.68 1.96 0.92
C LEU A 286 -32.84 1.44 -0.25
N TYR A 287 -31.52 1.63 -0.21
CA TYR A 287 -30.57 1.18 -1.22
C TYR A 287 -29.91 -0.13 -0.80
N SER A 288 -30.72 -1.18 -0.72
CA SER A 288 -30.28 -2.50 -0.27
C SER A 288 -29.21 -3.14 -1.16
N GLU A 289 -29.08 -2.69 -2.40
CA GLU A 289 -28.06 -3.13 -3.34
C GLU A 289 -26.66 -2.58 -3.05
N TYR A 290 -26.51 -1.61 -2.14
CA TYR A 290 -25.19 -1.11 -1.75
C TYR A 290 -24.51 -2.07 -0.80
N ASP A 291 -23.54 -2.80 -1.30
CA ASP A 291 -22.74 -3.80 -0.59
C ASP A 291 -21.24 -3.43 -0.62
N GLU A 292 -20.41 -4.21 0.07
CA GLU A 292 -18.96 -3.99 0.16
C GLU A 292 -18.27 -4.12 -1.20
N ALA A 293 -18.74 -5.03 -2.06
CA ALA A 293 -18.21 -5.23 -3.40
C ALA A 293 -18.43 -3.99 -4.27
N LEU A 294 -19.62 -3.38 -4.19
CA LEU A 294 -19.93 -2.13 -4.87
C LEU A 294 -19.14 -0.96 -4.27
N ALA A 295 -19.06 -0.87 -2.94
CA ALA A 295 -18.29 0.15 -2.24
C ALA A 295 -16.80 0.16 -2.64
N TRP A 296 -16.22 -1.02 -2.83
CA TRP A 296 -14.86 -1.16 -3.33
C TRP A 296 -14.74 -0.84 -4.83
N SER A 297 -15.70 -1.28 -5.64
CA SER A 297 -15.62 -1.14 -7.10
C SER A 297 -15.74 0.32 -7.57
N MET A 298 -16.53 1.14 -6.87
CA MET A 298 -16.75 2.55 -7.24
C MET A 298 -15.46 3.38 -7.27
N PRO A 299 -14.64 3.48 -6.21
CA PRO A 299 -13.41 4.25 -6.26
C PRO A 299 -12.35 3.61 -7.17
N GLU A 300 -12.36 2.28 -7.30
CA GLU A 300 -11.41 1.58 -8.16
C GLU A 300 -11.66 1.86 -9.65
N GLU A 301 -12.91 2.00 -10.09
CA GLU A 301 -13.25 2.50 -11.41
C GLU A 301 -12.52 3.82 -11.72
N THR A 302 -12.65 4.79 -10.81
CA THR A 302 -12.10 6.13 -10.98
C THR A 302 -10.57 6.11 -11.00
N ARG A 303 -9.94 5.35 -10.13
CA ARG A 303 -8.48 5.19 -10.08
C ARG A 303 -7.92 4.57 -11.36
N LEU A 304 -8.53 3.48 -11.82
CA LEU A 304 -8.12 2.80 -13.05
C LEU A 304 -8.39 3.64 -14.29
N PHE A 305 -9.48 4.39 -14.31
CA PHE A 305 -9.78 5.34 -15.37
C PHE A 305 -8.70 6.43 -15.47
N PHE A 306 -8.36 7.05 -14.35
CA PHE A 306 -7.29 8.03 -14.27
C PHE A 306 -5.94 7.44 -14.69
N MET A 307 -5.62 6.23 -14.21
CA MET A 307 -4.39 5.53 -14.56
C MET A 307 -4.26 5.30 -16.07
N GLU A 308 -5.33 4.89 -16.73
CA GLU A 308 -5.34 4.65 -18.17
C GLU A 308 -5.13 5.93 -18.97
N VAL A 309 -5.82 7.02 -18.58
CA VAL A 309 -5.64 8.34 -19.21
C VAL A 309 -4.19 8.81 -19.08
N LEU A 310 -3.61 8.67 -17.88
CA LEU A 310 -2.23 9.07 -17.61
C LEU A 310 -1.23 8.17 -18.36
N ALA A 311 -1.35 6.86 -18.25
CA ALA A 311 -0.40 5.92 -18.84
C ALA A 311 -0.36 5.96 -20.36
N LYS A 312 -1.50 6.24 -20.99
CA LYS A 312 -1.63 6.36 -22.47
C LYS A 312 -1.59 7.79 -22.99
N ASN A 313 -1.37 8.76 -22.11
CA ASN A 313 -1.37 10.18 -22.44
C ASN A 313 -2.60 10.57 -23.27
N LEU A 314 -3.79 10.13 -22.82
CA LEU A 314 -5.05 10.45 -23.49
C LEU A 314 -5.44 11.91 -23.25
N PRO A 315 -6.27 12.50 -24.12
CA PRO A 315 -6.75 13.87 -23.94
C PRO A 315 -7.50 14.05 -22.62
N VAL A 316 -7.35 15.20 -21.97
CA VAL A 316 -8.09 15.52 -20.72
C VAL A 316 -9.61 15.57 -20.91
N THR A 317 -10.08 15.70 -22.15
CA THR A 317 -11.50 15.61 -22.51
C THR A 317 -12.11 14.26 -22.18
N GLU A 318 -11.30 13.18 -22.06
CA GLU A 318 -11.75 11.86 -21.59
C GLU A 318 -12.36 11.92 -20.19
N PHE A 319 -11.89 12.83 -19.33
CA PHE A 319 -12.49 13.03 -18.01
C PHE A 319 -13.90 13.60 -18.05
N ILE A 320 -14.27 14.30 -19.13
CA ILE A 320 -15.60 14.86 -19.32
C ILE A 320 -16.51 13.88 -20.07
N HIS A 321 -15.97 13.28 -21.15
CA HIS A 321 -16.70 12.33 -21.99
C HIS A 321 -15.78 11.25 -22.53
N SER A 322 -16.13 9.99 -22.28
CA SER A 322 -15.46 8.83 -22.84
C SER A 322 -16.47 7.74 -23.23
N ASP A 323 -16.14 6.92 -24.22
CA ASP A 323 -16.93 5.76 -24.63
C ASP A 323 -16.51 4.46 -23.94
N TRP A 324 -15.71 4.56 -22.87
CA TRP A 324 -15.19 3.44 -22.08
C TRP A 324 -15.12 3.76 -20.59
N SER A 325 -15.11 2.72 -19.76
CA SER A 325 -14.80 2.79 -18.32
C SER A 325 -14.15 1.49 -17.86
N PHE A 326 -13.84 1.40 -16.56
CA PHE A 326 -13.38 0.16 -15.94
C PHE A 326 -14.51 -0.43 -15.09
N LEU A 327 -14.92 -1.63 -15.45
CA LEU A 327 -16.03 -2.31 -14.78
C LEU A 327 -15.65 -3.72 -14.38
N ASN A 328 -16.21 -4.18 -13.26
CA ASN A 328 -16.37 -5.58 -12.93
C ASN A 328 -17.86 -5.97 -13.00
N GLY A 329 -18.19 -7.22 -12.78
CA GLY A 329 -19.58 -7.70 -12.83
C GLY A 329 -20.50 -6.95 -11.86
N ARG A 330 -20.01 -6.63 -10.66
CA ARG A 330 -20.81 -5.93 -9.64
C ARG A 330 -21.15 -4.48 -10.04
N LEU A 331 -20.17 -3.76 -10.56
CA LEU A 331 -20.38 -2.37 -10.99
C LEU A 331 -21.18 -2.33 -12.31
N ALA A 332 -20.95 -3.27 -13.22
CA ALA A 332 -21.71 -3.40 -14.45
C ALA A 332 -23.21 -3.68 -14.16
N PHE A 333 -23.50 -4.56 -13.20
CA PHE A 333 -24.85 -4.79 -12.72
C PHE A 333 -25.49 -3.51 -12.19
N HIS A 334 -24.76 -2.75 -11.35
CA HIS A 334 -25.22 -1.46 -10.84
C HIS A 334 -25.51 -0.44 -11.96
N TYR A 335 -24.75 -0.50 -13.05
CA TYR A 335 -24.93 0.37 -14.21
C TYR A 335 -25.98 -0.13 -15.21
N GLY A 336 -26.49 -1.33 -15.04
CA GLY A 336 -27.39 -1.98 -15.98
C GLY A 336 -26.70 -2.38 -17.30
N ILE A 337 -25.40 -2.66 -17.27
CA ILE A 337 -24.60 -3.07 -18.43
C ILE A 337 -24.45 -4.59 -18.40
N PRO A 338 -25.06 -5.34 -19.34
CA PRO A 338 -25.02 -6.80 -19.36
C PRO A 338 -23.70 -7.34 -19.89
N GLY A 339 -23.45 -8.65 -19.65
CA GLY A 339 -22.34 -9.40 -20.26
C GLY A 339 -20.98 -9.20 -19.60
N ILE A 340 -20.93 -8.63 -18.40
CA ILE A 340 -19.71 -8.46 -17.61
C ILE A 340 -19.89 -9.22 -16.33
N GLU A 341 -19.06 -10.22 -16.10
CA GLU A 341 -19.10 -11.11 -14.95
C GLU A 341 -17.78 -11.08 -14.18
N GLY A 342 -17.82 -11.54 -12.92
CA GLY A 342 -16.66 -11.65 -12.03
C GLY A 342 -16.23 -10.31 -11.41
N MET A 343 -15.28 -10.37 -10.48
CA MET A 343 -14.84 -9.22 -9.67
C MET A 343 -13.62 -8.48 -10.24
N ASN A 344 -13.01 -9.00 -11.31
CA ASN A 344 -11.85 -8.35 -11.91
C ASN A 344 -12.27 -7.10 -12.69
N MET A 345 -11.70 -5.96 -12.32
CA MET A 345 -11.87 -4.71 -13.05
C MET A 345 -11.21 -4.83 -14.44
N ARG A 346 -11.92 -4.45 -15.48
CA ARG A 346 -11.42 -4.46 -16.87
C ARG A 346 -11.94 -3.28 -17.65
N LYS A 347 -11.17 -2.83 -18.62
CA LYS A 347 -11.61 -1.78 -19.54
C LYS A 347 -12.74 -2.30 -20.42
N VAL A 348 -13.85 -1.59 -20.41
CA VAL A 348 -15.08 -1.96 -21.14
C VAL A 348 -15.51 -0.79 -22.01
N LYS A 349 -15.87 -1.07 -23.25
CA LYS A 349 -16.54 -0.09 -24.10
C LYS A 349 -17.99 0.05 -23.64
N LEU A 350 -18.40 1.30 -23.38
CA LEU A 350 -19.76 1.59 -22.93
C LEU A 350 -20.76 1.46 -24.10
N PRO A 351 -21.99 0.99 -23.87
CA PRO A 351 -23.03 0.99 -24.90
C PRO A 351 -23.32 2.41 -25.41
N ALA A 352 -23.58 2.55 -26.69
CA ALA A 352 -23.82 3.86 -27.34
C ALA A 352 -25.01 4.63 -26.74
N ASN A 353 -25.97 3.93 -26.15
CA ASN A 353 -27.13 4.51 -25.45
C ASN A 353 -26.90 4.65 -23.94
N SER A 354 -25.69 4.41 -23.45
CA SER A 354 -25.36 4.59 -22.04
C SER A 354 -25.31 6.07 -21.70
N HIS A 355 -25.88 6.43 -20.56
CA HIS A 355 -25.73 7.77 -19.97
C HIS A 355 -24.42 7.88 -19.16
N ARG A 356 -23.54 6.90 -19.29
CA ARG A 356 -22.23 6.86 -18.64
C ARG A 356 -21.14 7.28 -19.59
N GLY A 357 -20.06 7.85 -19.05
CA GLY A 357 -18.88 8.28 -19.78
C GLY A 357 -18.23 9.50 -19.10
N GLY A 358 -16.95 9.38 -18.75
CA GLY A 358 -16.22 10.38 -17.98
C GLY A 358 -16.54 10.39 -16.47
N LEU A 359 -15.77 11.18 -15.71
CA LEU A 359 -15.78 11.18 -14.24
C LEU A 359 -17.16 11.49 -13.64
N LEU A 360 -17.86 12.47 -14.19
CA LEU A 360 -19.12 12.97 -13.61
C LEU A 360 -20.26 11.94 -13.60
N THR A 361 -20.11 10.87 -14.34
CA THR A 361 -21.10 9.80 -14.42
C THR A 361 -20.66 8.52 -13.68
N GLN A 362 -19.44 8.50 -13.14
CA GLN A 362 -18.96 7.37 -12.34
C GLN A 362 -19.67 7.31 -10.99
N ALA A 363 -19.92 6.10 -10.52
CA ALA A 363 -20.67 5.86 -9.29
C ALA A 363 -20.00 6.47 -8.04
N SER A 364 -18.67 6.51 -7.99
CA SER A 364 -17.92 7.18 -6.92
C SER A 364 -18.29 8.65 -6.80
N ILE A 365 -18.23 9.40 -7.91
CA ILE A 365 -18.53 10.84 -7.94
C ILE A 365 -20.01 11.10 -7.67
N LEU A 366 -20.88 10.27 -8.23
CA LEU A 366 -22.32 10.38 -7.99
C LEU A 366 -22.65 10.15 -6.51
N LYS A 367 -21.99 9.17 -5.86
CA LYS A 367 -22.17 8.90 -4.43
C LYS A 367 -21.64 10.04 -3.56
N LEU A 368 -20.44 10.55 -3.81
CA LEU A 368 -19.84 11.65 -3.05
C LEU A 368 -20.62 12.97 -3.14
N THR A 369 -21.44 13.11 -4.17
CA THR A 369 -22.25 14.32 -4.43
C THR A 369 -23.73 14.13 -4.10
N THR A 370 -24.04 13.24 -3.14
CA THR A 370 -25.39 13.02 -2.58
C THR A 370 -25.40 13.22 -1.07
N ASN A 371 -26.58 13.14 -0.47
CA ASN A 371 -26.73 13.17 0.98
C ASN A 371 -27.14 11.81 1.57
N ALA A 372 -26.77 10.71 0.93
CA ALA A 372 -27.12 9.32 1.27
C ALA A 372 -28.56 8.89 0.99
N THR A 373 -29.52 9.80 0.88
CA THR A 373 -30.94 9.50 0.66
C THR A 373 -31.41 9.90 -0.74
N TYR A 374 -30.97 11.05 -1.25
CA TYR A 374 -31.35 11.55 -2.57
C TYR A 374 -30.20 12.26 -3.27
N THR A 375 -30.29 12.37 -4.57
CA THR A 375 -29.31 13.10 -5.37
C THR A 375 -29.41 14.61 -5.15
N SER A 376 -28.27 15.32 -5.14
CA SER A 376 -28.21 16.77 -4.95
C SER A 376 -27.52 17.44 -6.14
N PRO A 377 -28.28 18.06 -7.07
CA PRO A 377 -27.69 18.84 -8.16
C PRO A 377 -26.80 19.99 -7.66
N ILE A 378 -27.14 20.59 -6.53
CA ILE A 378 -26.37 21.68 -5.89
C ILE A 378 -25.01 21.19 -5.45
N MET A 379 -24.93 20.10 -4.71
CA MET A 379 -23.66 19.50 -4.28
C MET A 379 -22.81 19.09 -5.48
N ARG A 380 -23.45 18.54 -6.52
CA ARG A 380 -22.72 18.17 -7.75
C ARG A 380 -22.20 19.39 -8.51
N GLY A 381 -22.97 20.46 -8.59
CA GLY A 381 -22.52 21.74 -9.17
C GLY A 381 -21.35 22.34 -8.38
N ALA A 382 -21.43 22.34 -7.05
CA ALA A 382 -20.34 22.81 -6.18
C ALA A 382 -19.08 21.94 -6.36
N PHE A 383 -19.22 20.61 -6.45
CA PHE A 383 -18.10 19.70 -6.72
C PHE A 383 -17.43 20.01 -8.07
N VAL A 384 -18.21 20.24 -9.13
CA VAL A 384 -17.66 20.60 -10.44
C VAL A 384 -16.89 21.91 -10.38
N LEU A 385 -17.47 22.94 -9.74
CA LEU A 385 -16.80 24.23 -9.58
C LEU A 385 -15.49 24.11 -8.81
N ASP A 386 -15.54 23.46 -7.65
CA ASP A 386 -14.38 23.34 -6.77
C ASP A 386 -13.32 22.40 -7.34
N ARG A 387 -13.69 21.14 -7.67
CA ARG A 387 -12.74 20.06 -7.95
C ARG A 387 -12.29 19.99 -9.40
N LEU A 388 -13.13 20.37 -10.37
CA LEU A 388 -12.79 20.30 -11.78
C LEU A 388 -12.39 21.65 -12.36
N LEU A 389 -13.01 22.74 -11.91
CA LEU A 389 -12.75 24.08 -12.45
C LEU A 389 -11.82 24.91 -11.53
N GLY A 390 -11.53 24.45 -10.30
CA GLY A 390 -10.70 25.19 -9.34
C GLY A 390 -11.32 26.54 -8.93
N MET A 391 -12.65 26.63 -8.92
CA MET A 391 -13.43 27.79 -8.60
C MET A 391 -14.35 27.53 -7.38
N PRO A 392 -13.79 27.35 -6.17
CA PRO A 392 -14.60 27.09 -4.98
C PRO A 392 -15.57 28.24 -4.73
N SER A 393 -16.77 27.91 -4.25
CA SER A 393 -17.74 28.93 -3.84
C SER A 393 -17.19 29.77 -2.70
N SER A 394 -17.48 31.07 -2.72
CA SER A 394 -17.13 31.95 -1.60
C SER A 394 -17.76 31.43 -0.31
N PRO A 395 -17.07 31.54 0.84
CA PRO A 395 -17.68 31.20 2.11
C PRO A 395 -18.91 32.11 2.32
N PRO A 396 -19.94 31.64 3.06
CA PRO A 396 -21.08 32.46 3.39
C PRO A 396 -20.63 33.74 4.13
N PRO A 397 -21.35 34.87 3.98
CA PRO A 397 -21.07 36.05 4.74
C PRO A 397 -21.06 35.75 6.27
N PRO A 398 -20.19 36.40 7.05
CA PRO A 398 -20.02 36.09 8.47
C PRO A 398 -21.29 36.30 9.33
N ASP A 399 -22.31 36.96 8.80
CA ASP A 399 -23.54 37.30 9.51
C ASP A 399 -24.73 36.37 9.13
N VAL A 400 -24.50 35.29 8.43
CA VAL A 400 -25.54 34.29 8.09
C VAL A 400 -25.33 33.07 8.98
N GLU A 401 -26.23 32.93 10.01
CA GLU A 401 -26.36 31.71 10.83
C GLU A 401 -26.93 30.54 10.05
#